data_54856b57de4adc8c78d33e7a2cfa508f
#
_entry.id   54856b57de4adc8c78d33e7a2cfa508f
#
_cell.length_a   1.000
_cell.length_b   1.000
_cell.length_c   1.000
_cell.angle_alpha   90.00
_cell.angle_beta   90.00
_cell.angle_gamma   90.00
#
_symmetry.space_group_name_H-M   'P 1'
#
loop_
_entity.id
_entity.type
_entity.pdbx_description
1 polymer ?
#
loop_
_entity_poly.entity_id
_entity_poly.type
_entity_poly.pdbx_seq_one_letter_code
_entity_poly.pdbx_strand_id
1 'polypeptide(L)'
;TQDASTGQIINRKFINDLPLTSRSVFNLAELSPGVTQAPGGSFGLNAGATNFVSNGGRNSTADIVMDGVSQTNQENNSGITTALYTPPVDAVEEFKVQQNTYSADIGFGGNTVINVVTKSGTNQFHGSAYEFLQNSALNSNNWFNNQNGVKKSPSKQNQFGGTAGGPIRKNKMFFFGDYQGTIARSTGTARAGVPSAAERTGNFGELCGAAGGTFDSTGRCSAAAGQLWDPMTSTYSSSAGGAVRSGYIPYDNLSTYTSPGNPNLAGTPYVLPSGPGNLIDPVALKMMQYFPLPNVAVGTASYNPLNNWIGTNGSRSTDNRFDTKVDYRLSDASQITARFSESRSNSEGVNCFGNIADPCTQGPNNSHSYSASVNYTRVFTPTLVMNITYGYARSYSFTHGVATDFPSFNPVTTLGLPQYILTSGFVATPNITFGNGYQAVSS
;
A
#
# COMPACT_ATOMS: atom_id res chain seq x y z
N THR A 1 24.20 37.83 -7.00
CA THR A 1 22.99 37.75 -6.19
C THR A 1 23.16 36.58 -5.25
N GLN A 2 23.28 36.86 -3.95
CA GLN A 2 23.29 35.78 -2.95
C GLN A 2 21.88 35.21 -2.86
N ASP A 3 21.77 33.92 -3.14
CA ASP A 3 20.52 33.17 -2.94
C ASP A 3 20.27 33.12 -1.42
N ALA A 4 19.14 33.65 -0.97
CA ALA A 4 18.76 33.63 0.44
C ALA A 4 18.12 32.29 0.88
N SER A 5 18.06 31.29 -0.01
CA SER A 5 17.50 29.99 0.31
C SER A 5 18.37 29.27 1.34
N THR A 6 17.73 28.82 2.39
CA THR A 6 18.34 27.85 3.31
C THR A 6 18.21 26.46 2.70
N GLY A 7 19.28 25.70 2.73
CA GLY A 7 19.22 24.35 2.16
C GLY A 7 20.54 23.61 2.28
N GLN A 8 20.54 22.36 1.89
CA GLN A 8 21.72 21.51 1.90
C GLN A 8 21.92 20.87 0.53
N ILE A 9 23.15 20.91 0.05
CA ILE A 9 23.57 20.16 -1.14
C ILE A 9 24.26 18.89 -0.65
N ILE A 10 23.77 17.76 -1.11
CA ILE A 10 24.32 16.44 -0.83
C ILE A 10 24.96 15.97 -2.14
N ASN A 11 26.28 16.03 -2.18
CA ASN A 11 27.04 15.68 -3.37
C ASN A 11 27.21 14.15 -3.52
N ARG A 12 27.67 13.73 -4.67
CA ARG A 12 27.89 12.32 -5.04
C ARG A 12 28.66 11.51 -4.01
N LYS A 13 29.67 12.09 -3.33
CA LYS A 13 30.43 11.38 -2.32
C LYS A 13 29.55 10.96 -1.15
N PHE A 14 28.75 11.88 -0.61
CA PHE A 14 27.83 11.57 0.48
C PHE A 14 26.73 10.59 0.04
N ILE A 15 26.21 10.73 -1.20
CA ILE A 15 25.19 9.84 -1.74
C ILE A 15 25.70 8.39 -1.79
N ASN A 16 26.96 8.19 -2.17
CA ASN A 16 27.56 6.86 -2.27
C ASN A 16 28.02 6.28 -0.94
N ASP A 17 28.51 7.13 -0.02
CA ASP A 17 29.19 6.68 1.21
C ASP A 17 28.19 6.47 2.37
N LEU A 18 27.00 7.09 2.31
CA LEU A 18 26.01 6.96 3.38
C LEU A 18 25.25 5.64 3.30
N PRO A 19 25.09 4.92 4.41
CA PRO A 19 24.36 3.66 4.45
C PRO A 19 22.83 3.92 4.37
N LEU A 20 22.30 3.98 3.16
CA LEU A 20 20.86 4.14 2.93
C LEU A 20 20.16 2.80 3.06
N THR A 21 19.41 2.59 4.13
CA THR A 21 18.75 1.31 4.46
C THR A 21 17.82 0.82 3.33
N SER A 22 17.09 1.72 2.68
CA SER A 22 16.19 1.40 1.56
C SER A 22 16.79 1.73 0.20
N ARG A 23 18.01 2.30 0.15
CA ARG A 23 18.63 2.86 -1.05
C ARG A 23 17.69 3.82 -1.83
N SER A 24 16.88 4.57 -1.10
CA SER A 24 16.11 5.69 -1.66
C SER A 24 16.88 6.99 -1.47
N VAL A 25 17.10 7.71 -2.55
CA VAL A 25 17.76 9.02 -2.50
C VAL A 25 17.00 10.04 -1.66
N PHE A 26 15.69 9.88 -1.53
CA PHE A 26 14.86 10.80 -0.76
C PHE A 26 15.09 10.71 0.76
N ASN A 27 15.67 9.61 1.25
CA ASN A 27 16.09 9.53 2.66
C ASN A 27 17.16 10.56 3.01
N LEU A 28 17.90 11.05 2.02
CA LEU A 28 18.88 12.10 2.20
C LEU A 28 18.26 13.44 2.60
N ALA A 29 16.97 13.64 2.36
CA ALA A 29 16.28 14.86 2.80
C ALA A 29 16.33 15.05 4.32
N GLU A 30 16.36 13.96 5.10
CA GLU A 30 16.46 13.99 6.57
C GLU A 30 17.79 14.58 7.08
N LEU A 31 18.81 14.60 6.25
CA LEU A 31 20.08 15.21 6.61
C LEU A 31 20.03 16.74 6.66
N SER A 32 18.97 17.32 6.06
CA SER A 32 18.79 18.76 6.03
C SER A 32 18.21 19.26 7.36
N PRO A 33 18.81 20.29 7.99
CA PRO A 33 18.27 20.87 9.21
C PRO A 33 16.81 21.27 9.07
N GLY A 34 15.98 20.95 10.05
CA GLY A 34 14.54 21.26 10.03
C GLY A 34 13.67 20.30 9.24
N VAL A 35 14.23 19.28 8.60
CA VAL A 35 13.47 18.16 8.01
C VAL A 35 13.31 17.07 9.04
N THR A 36 12.09 16.63 9.25
CA THR A 36 11.74 15.53 10.16
C THR A 36 10.77 14.57 9.49
N GLN A 37 10.76 13.34 9.93
CA GLN A 37 9.78 12.37 9.50
C GLN A 37 8.37 12.82 9.92
N ALA A 38 7.40 12.74 9.04
CA ALA A 38 6.02 13.04 9.39
C ALA A 38 5.47 11.98 10.37
N PRO A 39 4.59 12.37 11.32
CA PRO A 39 3.95 11.42 12.23
C PRO A 39 3.22 10.30 11.45
N GLY A 40 3.48 9.04 11.80
CA GLY A 40 2.94 7.88 11.09
C GLY A 40 3.60 7.59 9.74
N GLY A 41 4.60 8.37 9.36
CA GLY A 41 5.38 8.17 8.15
C GLY A 41 6.41 7.07 8.30
N SER A 42 6.64 6.34 7.22
CA SER A 42 7.72 5.39 7.08
C SER A 42 8.64 5.89 5.98
N PHE A 43 9.89 6.24 6.32
CA PHE A 43 10.88 6.46 5.28
C PHE A 43 11.25 5.11 4.64
N GLY A 44 11.04 5.01 3.37
CA GLY A 44 11.84 4.11 2.56
C GLY A 44 11.46 2.66 2.43
N LEU A 45 10.28 2.20 2.81
CA LEU A 45 9.83 0.87 2.40
C LEU A 45 9.11 0.86 1.04
N ASN A 46 8.59 2.01 0.63
CA ASN A 46 8.08 2.22 -0.73
C ASN A 46 8.95 3.28 -1.40
N ALA A 47 9.62 2.90 -2.46
CA ALA A 47 10.63 3.72 -3.14
C ALA A 47 10.14 5.08 -3.69
N GLY A 48 8.86 5.40 -3.60
CA GLY A 48 8.28 6.68 -3.99
C GLY A 48 7.68 7.50 -2.85
N ALA A 49 7.64 6.96 -1.62
CA ALA A 49 7.05 7.68 -0.50
C ALA A 49 8.09 8.57 0.18
N THR A 50 7.89 9.88 0.09
CA THR A 50 8.70 10.88 0.77
C THR A 50 7.83 11.55 1.82
N ASN A 51 7.67 10.89 2.96
CA ASN A 51 6.79 11.38 4.01
C ASN A 51 7.59 12.17 5.05
N PHE A 52 7.91 13.41 4.74
CA PHE A 52 8.64 14.29 5.63
C PHE A 52 7.94 15.65 5.81
N VAL A 53 8.25 16.30 6.90
CA VAL A 53 7.83 17.66 7.24
C VAL A 53 9.07 18.52 7.31
N SER A 54 9.03 19.71 6.71
CA SER A 54 10.13 20.66 6.73
C SER A 54 9.72 21.93 7.45
N ASN A 55 10.54 22.39 8.40
CA ASN A 55 10.40 23.66 9.13
C ASN A 55 9.00 23.90 9.70
N GLY A 56 8.34 22.87 10.23
CA GLY A 56 7.00 22.96 10.78
C GLY A 56 5.87 23.15 9.74
N GLY A 57 6.19 23.01 8.47
CA GLY A 57 5.21 23.06 7.40
C GLY A 57 4.31 21.82 7.35
N ARG A 58 3.27 21.90 6.53
CA ARG A 58 2.37 20.78 6.31
C ARG A 58 3.08 19.70 5.48
N ASN A 59 2.80 18.44 5.79
CA ASN A 59 3.15 17.31 4.93
C ASN A 59 2.49 17.45 3.54
N SER A 60 3.08 16.88 2.50
CA SER A 60 2.64 16.98 1.09
C SER A 60 2.77 18.36 0.42
N THR A 61 3.60 19.24 0.95
CA THR A 61 3.85 20.56 0.35
C THR A 61 5.22 20.67 -0.32
N ALA A 62 6.01 19.62 -0.32
CA ALA A 62 7.28 19.58 -1.02
C ALA A 62 7.10 19.37 -2.53
N ASP A 63 7.93 20.02 -3.33
CA ASP A 63 8.09 19.71 -4.74
C ASP A 63 9.37 18.89 -4.97
N ILE A 64 9.27 17.85 -5.79
CA ILE A 64 10.38 17.03 -6.20
C ILE A 64 10.65 17.31 -7.67
N VAL A 65 11.80 17.88 -7.96
CA VAL A 65 12.20 18.24 -9.32
C VAL A 65 13.38 17.37 -9.73
N MET A 66 13.31 16.73 -10.90
CA MET A 66 14.39 15.94 -11.46
C MET A 66 14.78 16.48 -12.84
N ASP A 67 16.03 16.93 -12.98
CA ASP A 67 16.56 17.60 -14.18
C ASP A 67 15.60 18.69 -14.71
N GLY A 68 15.03 19.51 -13.81
CA GLY A 68 14.15 20.62 -14.12
C GLY A 68 12.69 20.29 -14.35
N VAL A 69 12.27 19.02 -14.18
CA VAL A 69 10.87 18.57 -14.33
C VAL A 69 10.31 18.09 -13.02
N SER A 70 9.15 18.61 -12.62
CA SER A 70 8.47 18.16 -11.41
C SER A 70 8.08 16.68 -11.52
N GLN A 71 8.38 15.93 -10.47
CA GLN A 71 8.04 14.52 -10.27
C GLN A 71 7.01 14.35 -9.15
N THR A 72 6.44 15.44 -8.65
CA THR A 72 5.49 15.40 -7.55
C THR A 72 4.13 14.91 -8.04
N ASN A 73 3.56 13.94 -7.35
CA ASN A 73 2.19 13.53 -7.58
C ASN A 73 1.23 14.56 -6.98
N GLN A 74 0.66 15.39 -7.84
CA GLN A 74 -0.24 16.47 -7.44
C GLN A 74 -1.66 16.01 -7.10
N GLU A 75 -2.05 14.81 -7.55
CA GLU A 75 -3.37 14.25 -7.28
C GLU A 75 -3.46 13.54 -5.91
N ASN A 76 -2.32 13.39 -5.23
CA ASN A 76 -2.30 12.70 -3.94
C ASN A 76 -2.83 13.59 -2.82
N ASN A 77 -4.08 13.41 -2.48
CA ASN A 77 -4.77 14.12 -1.40
C ASN A 77 -4.63 13.44 -0.02
N SER A 78 -3.79 12.44 0.11
CA SER A 78 -3.61 11.67 1.36
C SER A 78 -2.70 12.36 2.39
N GLY A 79 -2.18 13.55 2.08
CA GLY A 79 -1.24 14.26 2.96
C GLY A 79 0.18 13.68 2.93
N ILE A 80 0.53 12.94 1.89
CA ILE A 80 1.87 12.36 1.69
C ILE A 80 2.46 12.92 0.40
N THR A 81 3.69 13.42 0.43
CA THR A 81 4.42 13.74 -0.80
C THR A 81 4.88 12.44 -1.45
N THR A 82 4.47 12.20 -2.67
CA THR A 82 4.92 11.05 -3.45
C THR A 82 5.57 11.51 -4.75
N ALA A 83 6.69 10.89 -5.08
CA ALA A 83 7.34 11.07 -6.36
C ALA A 83 6.70 10.15 -7.42
N LEU A 84 6.42 10.69 -8.60
CA LEU A 84 5.98 9.89 -9.75
C LEU A 84 7.07 8.91 -10.20
N TYR A 85 8.33 9.32 -10.07
CA TYR A 85 9.51 8.50 -10.35
C TYR A 85 10.59 8.73 -9.29
N THR A 86 11.28 7.67 -8.88
CA THR A 86 12.43 7.70 -7.96
C THR A 86 13.65 7.11 -8.65
N PRO A 87 14.70 7.90 -8.91
CA PRO A 87 15.90 7.40 -9.57
C PRO A 87 16.69 6.45 -8.64
N PRO A 88 17.42 5.48 -9.20
CA PRO A 88 18.42 4.73 -8.47
C PRO A 88 19.47 5.66 -7.85
N VAL A 89 20.01 5.28 -6.69
CA VAL A 89 21.06 6.05 -6.00
C VAL A 89 22.27 6.28 -6.91
N ASP A 90 22.61 5.24 -7.67
CA ASP A 90 23.78 5.27 -8.55
C ASP A 90 23.58 6.11 -9.81
N ALA A 91 22.35 6.52 -10.13
CA ALA A 91 22.04 7.44 -11.22
C ALA A 91 22.17 8.92 -10.81
N VAL A 92 22.19 9.23 -9.50
CA VAL A 92 22.16 10.60 -9.00
C VAL A 92 23.56 11.20 -8.89
N GLU A 93 23.74 12.39 -9.40
CA GLU A 93 24.97 13.20 -9.28
C GLU A 93 24.89 14.15 -8.10
N GLU A 94 23.74 14.83 -7.94
CA GLU A 94 23.51 15.83 -6.89
C GLU A 94 22.08 15.75 -6.38
N PHE A 95 21.94 15.87 -5.08
CA PHE A 95 20.67 15.94 -4.38
C PHE A 95 20.67 17.23 -3.55
N LYS A 96 19.80 18.18 -3.89
CA LYS A 96 19.71 19.46 -3.22
C LYS A 96 18.35 19.61 -2.56
N VAL A 97 18.35 19.92 -1.28
CA VAL A 97 17.15 20.32 -0.52
C VAL A 97 17.17 21.83 -0.35
N GLN A 98 16.16 22.51 -0.83
CA GLN A 98 15.96 23.94 -0.65
C GLN A 98 14.73 24.15 0.23
N GLN A 99 14.88 24.94 1.29
CA GLN A 99 13.84 25.18 2.27
C GLN A 99 13.63 26.67 2.41
N ASN A 100 12.39 27.11 2.48
CA ASN A 100 12.00 28.50 2.67
C ASN A 100 12.75 29.47 1.70
N THR A 101 12.25 30.63 1.46
CA THR A 101 12.91 31.72 0.70
C THR A 101 13.64 31.31 -0.60
N TYR A 102 13.28 30.19 -1.23
CA TYR A 102 13.75 29.86 -2.57
C TYR A 102 13.13 30.78 -3.61
N SER A 103 13.77 30.90 -4.77
CA SER A 103 13.33 31.80 -5.83
C SER A 103 11.94 31.45 -6.37
N ALA A 104 11.15 32.45 -6.75
CA ALA A 104 9.79 32.28 -7.26
C ALA A 104 9.70 31.56 -8.62
N ASP A 105 10.82 31.36 -9.30
CA ASP A 105 10.93 30.54 -10.52
C ASP A 105 10.98 29.02 -10.22
N ILE A 106 11.16 28.65 -8.95
CA ILE A 106 11.18 27.27 -8.52
C ILE A 106 9.81 26.92 -7.93
N GLY A 107 9.13 26.03 -8.59
CA GLY A 107 8.20 25.07 -8.09
C GLY A 107 6.87 25.42 -7.55
N PHE A 108 6.18 24.36 -7.46
CA PHE A 108 4.83 24.17 -6.96
C PHE A 108 4.78 24.05 -5.42
N GLY A 109 5.91 23.75 -4.77
CA GLY A 109 5.97 23.44 -3.35
C GLY A 109 5.83 24.65 -2.43
N GLY A 110 5.14 24.44 -1.29
CA GLY A 110 4.94 25.50 -0.29
C GLY A 110 6.09 25.68 0.70
N ASN A 111 6.94 24.67 0.94
CA ASN A 111 7.95 24.72 1.99
C ASN A 111 9.32 24.18 1.59
N THR A 112 9.38 23.22 0.72
CA THR A 112 10.62 22.53 0.38
C THR A 112 10.61 22.15 -1.09
N VAL A 113 11.75 22.36 -1.74
CA VAL A 113 12.00 21.83 -3.07
C VAL A 113 13.20 20.89 -2.99
N ILE A 114 12.98 19.65 -3.44
CA ILE A 114 14.03 18.67 -3.62
C ILE A 114 14.41 18.66 -5.09
N ASN A 115 15.64 19.05 -5.38
CA ASN A 115 16.16 19.04 -6.74
C ASN A 115 17.17 17.89 -6.89
N VAL A 116 16.88 16.99 -7.83
CA VAL A 116 17.71 15.83 -8.15
C VAL A 116 18.31 16.04 -9.53
N VAL A 117 19.62 15.96 -9.61
CA VAL A 117 20.36 16.00 -10.89
C VAL A 117 20.89 14.62 -11.18
N THR A 118 20.55 14.07 -12.33
CA THR A 118 21.05 12.79 -12.77
C THR A 118 22.45 12.90 -13.42
N LYS A 119 23.23 11.82 -13.33
CA LYS A 119 24.57 11.75 -13.92
C LYS A 119 24.54 11.96 -15.42
N SER A 120 25.66 12.41 -15.95
CA SER A 120 25.91 12.60 -17.38
C SER A 120 27.13 11.81 -17.83
N GLY A 121 27.21 11.51 -19.10
CA GLY A 121 28.42 10.94 -19.69
C GLY A 121 29.57 11.95 -19.74
N THR A 122 30.78 11.45 -19.85
CA THR A 122 32.01 12.23 -19.96
C THR A 122 32.83 11.83 -21.18
N ASN A 123 34.02 12.43 -21.40
CA ASN A 123 34.91 12.02 -22.44
C ASN A 123 35.60 10.67 -22.24
N GLN A 124 35.40 10.08 -21.05
CA GLN A 124 35.90 8.77 -20.68
C GLN A 124 34.74 7.82 -20.41
N PHE A 125 34.84 6.58 -20.84
CA PHE A 125 33.89 5.56 -20.45
C PHE A 125 34.06 5.25 -18.97
N HIS A 126 32.93 5.18 -18.26
CA HIS A 126 32.85 4.85 -16.86
C HIS A 126 31.54 4.11 -16.58
N GLY A 127 31.54 3.33 -15.54
CA GLY A 127 30.35 2.58 -15.12
C GLY A 127 30.58 1.90 -13.80
N SER A 128 29.52 1.35 -13.28
CA SER A 128 29.49 0.54 -12.04
C SER A 128 28.55 -0.64 -12.23
N ALA A 129 28.81 -1.70 -11.48
CA ALA A 129 27.87 -2.79 -11.30
C ALA A 129 27.80 -3.11 -9.82
N TYR A 130 26.62 -3.43 -9.32
CA TYR A 130 26.41 -3.68 -7.91
C TYR A 130 25.33 -4.71 -7.65
N GLU A 131 25.45 -5.36 -6.50
CA GLU A 131 24.41 -6.20 -5.92
C GLU A 131 24.38 -6.00 -4.40
N PHE A 132 23.17 -5.79 -3.86
CA PHE A 132 22.91 -5.66 -2.44
C PHE A 132 21.91 -6.71 -2.01
N LEU A 133 22.36 -7.59 -1.13
CA LEU A 133 21.55 -8.66 -0.57
C LEU A 133 21.13 -8.28 0.85
N GLN A 134 19.83 -8.26 1.11
CA GLN A 134 19.26 -8.23 2.44
C GLN A 134 18.59 -9.57 2.73
N ASN A 135 18.93 -10.17 3.87
CA ASN A 135 18.33 -11.42 4.32
C ASN A 135 18.06 -11.32 5.82
N SER A 136 16.82 -11.55 6.21
CA SER A 136 16.43 -11.55 7.63
C SER A 136 17.27 -12.52 8.48
N ALA A 137 17.87 -13.57 7.89
CA ALA A 137 18.78 -14.47 8.61
C ALA A 137 19.98 -13.74 9.23
N LEU A 138 20.41 -12.62 8.61
CA LEU A 138 21.52 -11.79 9.06
C LEU A 138 21.10 -10.70 10.05
N ASN A 139 19.80 -10.49 10.26
CA ASN A 139 19.26 -9.46 11.14
C ASN A 139 18.86 -10.05 12.50
N SER A 140 18.85 -9.24 13.54
CA SER A 140 18.18 -9.58 14.80
C SER A 140 16.68 -9.62 14.65
N ASN A 141 15.98 -10.32 15.54
CA ASN A 141 14.52 -10.22 15.64
C ASN A 141 14.12 -8.89 16.32
N ASN A 142 12.90 -8.45 16.07
CA ASN A 142 12.34 -7.29 16.75
C ASN A 142 12.24 -7.55 18.26
N TRP A 143 12.49 -6.52 19.09
CA TRP A 143 12.47 -6.63 20.54
C TRP A 143 11.11 -7.13 21.07
N PHE A 144 10.00 -6.57 20.56
CA PHE A 144 8.65 -7.00 20.96
C PHE A 144 8.34 -8.45 20.56
N ASN A 145 8.84 -8.88 19.39
CA ASN A 145 8.72 -10.28 18.99
C ASN A 145 9.45 -11.20 19.95
N ASN A 146 10.67 -10.84 20.35
CA ASN A 146 11.44 -11.62 21.33
C ASN A 146 10.75 -11.68 22.69
N GLN A 147 10.24 -10.54 23.16
CA GLN A 147 9.48 -10.47 24.41
C GLN A 147 8.25 -11.37 24.41
N ASN A 148 7.57 -11.46 23.26
CA ASN A 148 6.34 -12.25 23.10
C ASN A 148 6.60 -13.68 22.56
N GLY A 149 7.85 -14.13 22.46
CA GLY A 149 8.21 -15.44 21.94
C GLY A 149 7.87 -15.65 20.45
N VAL A 150 7.68 -14.57 19.70
CA VAL A 150 7.33 -14.62 18.29
C VAL A 150 8.59 -14.78 17.44
N LYS A 151 8.62 -15.80 16.59
CA LYS A 151 9.74 -16.05 15.68
C LYS A 151 9.87 -14.92 14.64
N LYS A 152 11.11 -14.64 14.26
CA LYS A 152 11.44 -13.70 13.21
C LYS A 152 10.86 -14.12 11.86
N SER A 153 10.13 -13.21 11.21
CA SER A 153 9.57 -13.45 9.88
C SER A 153 10.67 -13.45 8.81
N PRO A 154 10.69 -14.45 7.92
CA PRO A 154 11.61 -14.49 6.79
C PRO A 154 11.38 -13.33 5.82
N SER A 155 12.46 -12.64 5.46
CA SER A 155 12.47 -11.59 4.44
C SER A 155 13.77 -11.65 3.66
N LYS A 156 13.68 -11.53 2.34
CA LYS A 156 14.82 -11.49 1.43
C LYS A 156 14.61 -10.39 0.41
N GLN A 157 15.63 -9.60 0.16
CA GLN A 157 15.63 -8.58 -0.88
C GLN A 157 16.97 -8.63 -1.61
N ASN A 158 16.91 -8.68 -2.93
CA ASN A 158 18.05 -8.52 -3.81
C ASN A 158 17.84 -7.25 -4.62
N GLN A 159 18.82 -6.37 -4.60
CA GLN A 159 18.85 -5.16 -5.40
C GLN A 159 20.14 -5.17 -6.21
N PHE A 160 20.04 -5.19 -7.51
CA PHE A 160 21.16 -5.29 -8.42
C PHE A 160 21.01 -4.31 -9.57
N GLY A 161 22.13 -3.94 -10.15
CA GLY A 161 22.10 -2.98 -11.24
C GLY A 161 23.47 -2.57 -11.71
N GLY A 162 23.48 -1.58 -12.56
CA GLY A 162 24.70 -1.00 -13.06
C GLY A 162 24.47 0.28 -13.84
N THR A 163 25.53 1.03 -13.98
CA THR A 163 25.55 2.29 -14.75
C THR A 163 26.58 2.21 -15.86
N ALA A 164 26.36 2.91 -16.95
CA ALA A 164 27.32 3.09 -18.02
C ALA A 164 27.22 4.51 -18.58
N GLY A 165 28.35 5.15 -18.80
CA GLY A 165 28.40 6.48 -19.39
C GLY A 165 29.68 6.71 -20.16
N GLY A 166 29.62 7.60 -21.15
CA GLY A 166 30.79 7.90 -21.97
C GLY A 166 30.47 8.78 -23.18
N PRO A 167 31.45 9.00 -24.07
CA PRO A 167 31.24 9.82 -25.24
C PRO A 167 30.65 8.97 -26.39
N ILE A 168 29.57 9.43 -26.99
CA ILE A 168 29.16 9.00 -28.36
C ILE A 168 30.08 9.71 -29.38
N ARG A 169 30.36 10.97 -29.14
CA ARG A 169 31.34 11.77 -29.87
C ARG A 169 32.12 12.65 -28.91
N LYS A 170 33.43 12.44 -28.81
CA LYS A 170 34.30 13.20 -27.89
C LYS A 170 34.06 14.70 -28.02
N ASN A 171 33.98 15.38 -26.86
CA ASN A 171 33.75 16.80 -26.67
C ASN A 171 32.42 17.34 -27.20
N LYS A 172 31.54 16.48 -27.76
CA LYS A 172 30.28 16.92 -28.37
C LYS A 172 29.04 16.20 -27.85
N MET A 173 29.06 14.87 -27.77
CA MET A 173 27.89 14.10 -27.47
C MET A 173 28.22 12.99 -26.48
N PHE A 174 27.47 12.96 -25.41
CA PHE A 174 27.67 12.04 -24.29
C PHE A 174 26.39 11.29 -23.99
N PHE A 175 26.53 10.10 -23.47
CA PHE A 175 25.41 9.31 -22.95
C PHE A 175 25.69 8.88 -21.52
N PHE A 176 24.62 8.68 -20.78
CA PHE A 176 24.59 7.99 -19.50
C PHE A 176 23.36 7.09 -19.49
N GLY A 177 23.46 5.92 -18.91
CA GLY A 177 22.34 5.03 -18.69
C GLY A 177 22.57 4.20 -17.44
N ASP A 178 21.48 3.83 -16.78
CA ASP A 178 21.50 2.90 -15.67
C ASP A 178 20.32 1.93 -15.73
N TYR A 179 20.47 0.85 -15.00
CA TYR A 179 19.42 -0.10 -14.71
C TYR A 179 19.52 -0.56 -13.27
N GLN A 180 18.37 -0.64 -12.59
CA GLN A 180 18.24 -1.25 -11.27
C GLN A 180 17.07 -2.21 -11.24
N GLY A 181 17.34 -3.45 -10.83
CA GLY A 181 16.33 -4.44 -10.48
C GLY A 181 16.25 -4.64 -8.96
N THR A 182 15.04 -4.69 -8.41
CA THR A 182 14.82 -5.06 -7.01
C THR A 182 13.82 -6.21 -6.95
N ILE A 183 14.18 -7.28 -6.27
CA ILE A 183 13.33 -8.44 -6.01
C ILE A 183 13.22 -8.61 -4.52
N ALA A 184 12.01 -8.44 -3.97
CA ALA A 184 11.76 -8.62 -2.55
C ALA A 184 10.72 -9.72 -2.32
N ARG A 185 10.93 -10.50 -1.27
CA ARG A 185 10.03 -11.53 -0.79
C ARG A 185 9.99 -11.49 0.73
N SER A 186 8.80 -11.44 1.28
CA SER A 186 8.60 -11.55 2.71
C SER A 186 7.53 -12.59 2.99
N THR A 187 7.64 -13.24 4.13
CA THR A 187 6.61 -14.12 4.66
C THR A 187 6.36 -13.77 6.11
N GLY A 188 5.15 -13.98 6.56
CA GLY A 188 4.74 -13.70 7.93
C GLY A 188 3.68 -14.68 8.39
N THR A 189 3.23 -14.52 9.61
CA THR A 189 2.11 -15.28 10.16
C THR A 189 0.85 -14.43 10.06
N ALA A 190 -0.16 -14.96 9.37
CA ALA A 190 -1.51 -14.43 9.39
C ALA A 190 -2.28 -15.04 10.56
N ARG A 191 -3.12 -14.25 11.20
CA ARG A 191 -4.10 -14.69 12.17
C ARG A 191 -5.45 -14.12 11.79
N ALA A 192 -6.49 -14.94 11.91
CA ALA A 192 -7.86 -14.53 11.57
C ALA A 192 -8.87 -15.22 12.50
N GLY A 193 -10.01 -14.56 12.71
CA GLY A 193 -11.22 -15.21 13.18
C GLY A 193 -11.94 -15.79 11.95
N VAL A 194 -12.17 -17.08 11.93
CA VAL A 194 -12.91 -17.75 10.87
C VAL A 194 -14.08 -18.55 11.46
N PRO A 195 -15.20 -18.69 10.72
CA PRO A 195 -16.37 -19.40 11.22
C PRO A 195 -16.06 -20.85 11.58
N SER A 196 -16.37 -21.24 12.80
CA SER A 196 -16.24 -22.62 13.27
C SER A 196 -17.26 -23.54 12.61
N ALA A 197 -17.11 -24.85 12.79
CA ALA A 197 -18.07 -25.82 12.27
C ALA A 197 -19.49 -25.60 12.87
N ALA A 198 -19.57 -25.17 14.13
CA ALA A 198 -20.84 -24.86 14.78
C ALA A 198 -21.50 -23.60 14.17
N GLU A 199 -20.72 -22.55 13.97
CA GLU A 199 -21.20 -21.30 13.40
C GLU A 199 -21.70 -21.45 11.95
N ARG A 200 -21.06 -22.34 11.17
CA ARG A 200 -21.52 -22.69 9.80
C ARG A 200 -22.88 -23.39 9.77
N THR A 201 -23.35 -23.87 10.88
CA THR A 201 -24.71 -24.43 11.05
C THR A 201 -25.68 -23.43 11.71
N GLY A 202 -25.21 -22.22 12.02
CA GLY A 202 -26.00 -21.18 12.68
C GLY A 202 -25.90 -21.17 14.21
N ASN A 203 -25.00 -21.96 14.81
CA ASN A 203 -24.76 -21.92 16.25
C ASN A 203 -23.53 -21.08 16.57
N PHE A 204 -23.75 -19.88 17.11
CA PHE A 204 -22.74 -18.91 17.49
C PHE A 204 -22.50 -18.85 19.02
N GLY A 205 -22.95 -19.87 19.76
CA GLY A 205 -22.90 -19.87 21.23
C GLY A 205 -21.51 -19.69 21.84
N GLU A 206 -20.44 -20.01 21.09
CA GLU A 206 -19.07 -19.78 21.56
C GLU A 206 -18.69 -18.30 21.72
N LEU A 207 -19.40 -17.38 21.05
CA LEU A 207 -19.17 -15.94 21.16
C LEU A 207 -19.51 -15.39 22.56
N CYS A 208 -20.49 -15.96 23.24
CA CYS A 208 -20.80 -15.57 24.61
C CYS A 208 -19.59 -15.81 25.54
N GLY A 209 -18.98 -16.99 25.46
CA GLY A 209 -17.78 -17.32 26.24
C GLY A 209 -16.58 -16.46 25.84
N ALA A 210 -16.42 -16.18 24.57
CA ALA A 210 -15.34 -15.29 24.08
C ALA A 210 -15.47 -13.85 24.60
N ALA A 211 -16.70 -13.39 24.83
CA ALA A 211 -16.98 -12.11 25.46
C ALA A 211 -16.90 -12.14 27.00
N GLY A 212 -16.48 -13.26 27.59
CA GLY A 212 -16.41 -13.43 29.05
C GLY A 212 -17.76 -13.68 29.71
N GLY A 213 -18.80 -14.05 28.95
CA GLY A 213 -20.13 -14.32 29.41
C GLY A 213 -20.42 -15.81 29.61
N THR A 214 -21.56 -16.08 30.22
CA THR A 214 -22.18 -17.40 30.38
C THR A 214 -23.67 -17.30 30.07
N PHE A 215 -24.26 -18.38 29.59
CA PHE A 215 -25.70 -18.41 29.35
C PHE A 215 -26.47 -18.74 30.65
N ASP A 216 -27.56 -18.04 30.84
CA ASP A 216 -28.55 -18.37 31.88
C ASP A 216 -29.51 -19.49 31.42
N SER A 217 -30.45 -19.88 32.26
CA SER A 217 -31.45 -20.92 31.97
C SER A 217 -32.39 -20.59 30.81
N THR A 218 -32.46 -19.32 30.40
CA THR A 218 -33.26 -18.86 29.25
C THR A 218 -32.44 -18.78 27.97
N GLY A 219 -31.16 -19.06 28.06
CA GLY A 219 -30.22 -18.94 26.95
C GLY A 219 -29.73 -17.53 26.67
N ARG A 220 -29.89 -16.60 27.63
CA ARG A 220 -29.38 -15.24 27.48
C ARG A 220 -27.94 -15.16 27.95
N CYS A 221 -27.08 -14.56 27.13
CA CYS A 221 -25.69 -14.33 27.49
C CYS A 221 -25.55 -13.18 28.49
N SER A 222 -24.78 -13.40 29.56
CA SER A 222 -24.51 -12.37 30.58
C SER A 222 -23.63 -11.22 30.05
N ALA A 223 -22.84 -11.48 29.00
CA ALA A 223 -22.02 -10.47 28.32
C ALA A 223 -22.79 -9.91 27.10
N ALA A 224 -23.18 -8.66 27.15
CA ALA A 224 -23.94 -8.02 26.07
C ALA A 224 -23.21 -8.06 24.70
N ALA A 225 -21.89 -7.99 24.71
CA ALA A 225 -21.06 -8.07 23.48
C ALA A 225 -21.05 -9.46 22.83
N GLY A 226 -21.37 -10.50 23.60
CA GLY A 226 -21.46 -11.88 23.13
C GLY A 226 -22.87 -12.35 22.83
N GLN A 227 -23.90 -11.50 23.01
CA GLN A 227 -25.29 -11.86 22.75
C GLN A 227 -25.72 -11.51 21.34
N LEU A 228 -26.25 -12.46 20.62
CA LEU A 228 -26.94 -12.21 19.36
C LEU A 228 -28.36 -11.72 19.56
N TRP A 229 -28.73 -10.72 18.79
CA TRP A 229 -30.04 -10.08 18.84
C TRP A 229 -30.75 -10.25 17.51
N ASP A 230 -32.03 -10.54 17.55
CA ASP A 230 -32.85 -10.64 16.36
C ASP A 230 -33.04 -9.26 15.71
N PRO A 231 -32.54 -9.06 14.49
CA PRO A 231 -32.66 -7.78 13.79
C PRO A 231 -34.11 -7.42 13.45
N MET A 232 -35.01 -8.41 13.37
CA MET A 232 -36.43 -8.19 13.06
C MET A 232 -37.20 -7.56 14.25
N THR A 233 -36.64 -7.66 15.46
CA THR A 233 -37.23 -7.01 16.64
C THR A 233 -36.77 -5.58 16.86
N SER A 234 -36.16 -4.98 15.85
CA SER A 234 -35.64 -3.61 15.92
C SER A 234 -36.75 -2.58 15.91
N THR A 235 -36.71 -1.68 16.90
CA THR A 235 -37.58 -0.49 16.99
C THR A 235 -36.70 0.75 17.10
N TYR A 236 -37.14 1.87 16.52
CA TYR A 236 -36.41 3.12 16.69
C TYR A 236 -36.70 3.70 18.08
N SER A 237 -35.66 4.07 18.81
CA SER A 237 -35.74 4.76 20.09
C SER A 237 -35.03 6.10 20.02
N SER A 238 -35.77 7.18 20.19
CA SER A 238 -35.20 8.54 20.25
C SER A 238 -34.30 8.73 21.46
N SER A 239 -34.61 8.08 22.59
CA SER A 239 -33.81 8.15 23.81
C SER A 239 -32.45 7.42 23.68
N ALA A 240 -32.39 6.37 22.88
CA ALA A 240 -31.15 5.65 22.58
C ALA A 240 -30.41 6.21 21.35
N GLY A 241 -30.98 7.16 20.64
CA GLY A 241 -30.43 7.75 19.43
C GLY A 241 -30.33 6.78 18.23
N GLY A 242 -31.11 5.67 18.25
CA GLY A 242 -31.02 4.66 17.19
C GLY A 242 -31.94 3.47 17.35
N ALA A 243 -31.69 2.41 16.59
CA ALA A 243 -32.48 1.18 16.68
C ALA A 243 -32.12 0.37 17.92
N VAL A 244 -33.16 -0.02 18.70
CA VAL A 244 -33.04 -0.92 19.83
C VAL A 244 -33.70 -2.25 19.45
N ARG A 245 -33.00 -3.37 19.72
CA ARG A 245 -33.49 -4.73 19.51
C ARG A 245 -33.99 -5.30 20.83
N SER A 246 -35.20 -5.83 20.87
CA SER A 246 -35.83 -6.36 22.08
C SER A 246 -35.73 -7.88 22.18
N GLY A 247 -35.65 -8.58 21.05
CA GLY A 247 -35.53 -10.03 21.01
C GLY A 247 -34.08 -10.49 20.98
N TYR A 248 -33.65 -11.31 21.93
CA TYR A 248 -32.38 -12.01 21.89
C TYR A 248 -32.56 -13.43 21.33
N ILE A 249 -31.47 -13.99 20.77
CA ILE A 249 -31.44 -15.35 20.25
C ILE A 249 -30.93 -16.27 21.36
N PRO A 250 -31.74 -17.20 21.87
CA PRO A 250 -31.35 -18.07 22.97
C PRO A 250 -30.12 -18.91 22.59
N TYR A 251 -29.13 -18.97 23.49
CA TYR A 251 -27.86 -19.68 23.30
C TYR A 251 -27.09 -19.25 22.04
N ASP A 252 -27.45 -18.07 21.48
CA ASP A 252 -26.91 -17.58 20.21
C ASP A 252 -27.03 -18.58 19.06
N ASN A 253 -28.07 -19.42 19.12
CA ASN A 253 -28.26 -20.49 18.14
C ASN A 253 -29.39 -20.16 17.17
N LEU A 254 -29.00 -19.68 15.98
CA LEU A 254 -29.94 -19.37 14.90
C LEU A 254 -30.64 -20.61 14.35
N SER A 255 -30.01 -21.79 14.40
CA SER A 255 -30.59 -23.00 13.81
C SER A 255 -31.83 -23.51 14.52
N THR A 256 -31.99 -23.20 15.80
CA THR A 256 -33.14 -23.57 16.63
C THR A 256 -34.10 -22.42 16.87
N TYR A 257 -33.68 -21.19 16.57
CA TYR A 257 -34.47 -20.00 16.78
C TYR A 257 -35.43 -19.73 15.61
N THR A 258 -36.64 -19.31 15.92
CA THR A 258 -37.62 -18.80 14.94
C THR A 258 -37.92 -17.33 15.24
N SER A 259 -37.53 -16.45 14.36
CA SER A 259 -37.84 -15.02 14.45
C SER A 259 -39.35 -14.81 14.23
N PRO A 260 -40.00 -14.00 15.08
CA PRO A 260 -41.38 -13.62 14.87
C PRO A 260 -41.60 -12.71 13.62
N GLY A 261 -40.52 -12.22 13.03
CA GLY A 261 -40.57 -11.24 11.95
C GLY A 261 -40.75 -9.82 12.48
N ASN A 262 -40.72 -8.86 11.56
CA ASN A 262 -40.95 -7.45 11.85
C ASN A 262 -42.35 -7.06 11.33
N PRO A 263 -43.29 -6.72 12.24
CA PRO A 263 -44.64 -6.33 11.83
C PRO A 263 -44.66 -5.07 10.96
N ASN A 264 -43.63 -4.22 11.04
CA ASN A 264 -43.53 -3.01 10.23
C ASN A 264 -43.13 -3.32 8.75
N LEU A 265 -42.72 -4.56 8.48
CA LEU A 265 -42.42 -5.05 7.12
C LEU A 265 -43.59 -5.82 6.49
N ALA A 266 -44.72 -5.92 7.18
CA ALA A 266 -45.94 -6.55 6.66
C ALA A 266 -46.37 -5.85 5.36
N GLY A 267 -46.58 -6.63 4.31
CA GLY A 267 -46.94 -6.12 2.98
C GLY A 267 -45.76 -5.68 2.12
N THR A 268 -44.53 -5.81 2.59
CA THR A 268 -43.31 -5.63 1.77
C THR A 268 -42.94 -6.94 1.05
N PRO A 269 -42.17 -6.92 -0.04
CA PRO A 269 -41.67 -8.12 -0.69
C PRO A 269 -40.65 -8.91 0.15
N TYR A 270 -40.32 -8.43 1.32
CA TYR A 270 -39.39 -9.11 2.24
C TYR A 270 -40.15 -10.11 3.11
N VAL A 271 -40.02 -11.39 2.78
CA VAL A 271 -40.67 -12.50 3.51
C VAL A 271 -39.57 -13.36 4.13
N LEU A 272 -39.59 -13.48 5.46
CA LEU A 272 -38.76 -14.48 6.13
C LEU A 272 -39.30 -15.89 5.87
N PRO A 273 -38.42 -16.87 5.64
CA PRO A 273 -38.82 -18.28 5.65
C PRO A 273 -39.52 -18.65 6.93
N SER A 274 -40.36 -19.65 6.91
CA SER A 274 -41.04 -20.17 8.11
C SER A 274 -40.17 -21.17 8.87
N GLY A 275 -40.35 -21.24 10.20
CA GLY A 275 -39.73 -22.24 11.06
C GLY A 275 -38.35 -21.91 11.60
N PRO A 276 -37.74 -22.85 12.36
CA PRO A 276 -36.42 -22.67 12.94
C PRO A 276 -35.36 -22.39 11.89
N GLY A 277 -34.44 -21.50 12.21
CA GLY A 277 -33.38 -21.10 11.28
C GLY A 277 -33.79 -20.05 10.23
N ASN A 278 -34.99 -19.47 10.35
CA ASN A 278 -35.51 -18.51 9.37
C ASN A 278 -34.69 -17.23 9.21
N LEU A 279 -33.76 -16.93 10.14
CA LEU A 279 -32.80 -15.83 10.04
C LEU A 279 -31.50 -16.22 9.32
N ILE A 280 -31.31 -17.50 9.00
CA ILE A 280 -30.09 -17.97 8.34
C ILE A 280 -30.20 -17.66 6.85
N ASP A 281 -29.37 -16.74 6.38
CA ASP A 281 -29.29 -16.41 4.96
C ASP A 281 -28.51 -17.48 4.20
N PRO A 282 -29.08 -18.10 3.14
CA PRO A 282 -28.43 -19.14 2.37
C PRO A 282 -27.18 -18.66 1.61
N VAL A 283 -27.12 -17.38 1.26
CA VAL A 283 -25.93 -16.78 0.65
C VAL A 283 -24.80 -16.69 1.66
N ALA A 284 -25.12 -16.24 2.89
CA ALA A 284 -24.14 -16.19 3.98
C ALA A 284 -23.57 -17.57 4.30
N LEU A 285 -24.41 -18.62 4.33
CA LEU A 285 -23.94 -20.00 4.51
C LEU A 285 -22.98 -20.45 3.40
N LYS A 286 -23.30 -20.15 2.15
CA LYS A 286 -22.40 -20.45 1.02
C LYS A 286 -21.08 -19.68 1.12
N MET A 287 -21.13 -18.43 1.55
CA MET A 287 -19.92 -17.62 1.74
C MET A 287 -19.03 -18.15 2.85
N MET A 288 -19.61 -18.61 3.97
CA MET A 288 -18.83 -19.22 5.07
C MET A 288 -18.02 -20.43 4.63
N GLN A 289 -18.40 -21.13 3.56
CA GLN A 289 -17.65 -22.28 3.04
C GLN A 289 -16.29 -21.90 2.44
N TYR A 290 -16.12 -20.65 2.05
CA TYR A 290 -14.84 -20.14 1.51
C TYR A 290 -13.79 -19.85 2.59
N PHE A 291 -14.22 -19.71 3.87
CA PHE A 291 -13.28 -19.58 4.95
C PHE A 291 -12.70 -20.96 5.30
N PRO A 292 -11.42 -21.07 5.68
CA PRO A 292 -10.90 -22.29 6.24
C PRO A 292 -11.60 -22.62 7.58
N LEU A 293 -11.52 -23.88 8.02
CA LEU A 293 -11.90 -24.21 9.39
C LEU A 293 -10.84 -23.70 10.38
N PRO A 294 -11.22 -23.40 11.64
CA PRO A 294 -10.25 -23.14 12.68
C PRO A 294 -9.17 -24.22 12.76
N ASN A 295 -7.92 -23.81 12.91
CA ASN A 295 -6.80 -24.71 13.12
C ASN A 295 -6.12 -24.52 14.50
N VAL A 296 -6.60 -23.60 15.30
CA VAL A 296 -6.31 -23.54 16.75
C VAL A 296 -7.32 -24.46 17.45
N ALA A 297 -6.83 -25.38 18.28
CA ALA A 297 -7.66 -26.39 18.87
C ALA A 297 -8.69 -25.79 19.85
N VAL A 298 -9.96 -26.11 19.63
CA VAL A 298 -11.07 -25.75 20.53
C VAL A 298 -10.83 -26.35 21.93
N GLY A 299 -11.10 -25.56 22.98
CA GLY A 299 -10.92 -25.98 24.36
C GLY A 299 -9.51 -25.81 24.92
N THR A 300 -8.56 -25.34 24.14
CA THR A 300 -7.24 -24.92 24.64
C THR A 300 -7.30 -23.50 25.20
N ALA A 301 -6.40 -23.17 26.14
CA ALA A 301 -6.31 -21.82 26.69
C ALA A 301 -5.98 -20.72 25.66
N SER A 302 -5.46 -21.13 24.49
CA SER A 302 -5.15 -20.24 23.38
C SER A 302 -6.28 -20.12 22.34
N TYR A 303 -7.37 -20.88 22.50
CA TYR A 303 -8.50 -20.78 21.59
C TYR A 303 -9.31 -19.52 21.88
N ASN A 304 -9.51 -18.73 20.85
CA ASN A 304 -10.40 -17.59 20.82
C ASN A 304 -11.14 -17.63 19.47
N PRO A 305 -12.47 -17.73 19.43
CA PRO A 305 -13.24 -17.81 18.18
C PRO A 305 -12.98 -16.61 17.25
N LEU A 306 -12.61 -15.44 17.81
CA LEU A 306 -12.24 -14.25 17.03
C LEU A 306 -10.79 -14.27 16.52
N ASN A 307 -10.00 -15.30 16.85
CA ASN A 307 -8.60 -15.46 16.44
C ASN A 307 -8.20 -16.95 16.45
N ASN A 308 -8.99 -17.76 15.77
CA ASN A 308 -8.97 -19.24 15.81
C ASN A 308 -8.25 -19.87 14.63
N TRP A 309 -7.70 -19.07 13.73
CA TRP A 309 -6.97 -19.55 12.55
C TRP A 309 -5.59 -18.91 12.43
N ILE A 310 -4.61 -19.72 12.08
CA ILE A 310 -3.23 -19.29 11.85
C ILE A 310 -2.80 -19.81 10.48
N GLY A 311 -2.27 -18.92 9.65
CA GLY A 311 -1.74 -19.25 8.35
C GLY A 311 -0.47 -18.48 8.01
N THR A 312 -0.05 -18.58 6.78
CA THR A 312 1.10 -17.84 6.26
C THR A 312 0.60 -16.75 5.34
N ASN A 313 1.06 -15.54 5.58
CA ASN A 313 0.91 -14.41 4.66
C ASN A 313 2.29 -13.97 4.15
N GLY A 314 2.32 -13.00 3.29
CA GLY A 314 3.57 -12.43 2.79
C GLY A 314 3.35 -11.57 1.56
N SER A 315 4.45 -11.17 0.97
CA SER A 315 4.43 -10.42 -0.28
C SER A 315 5.61 -10.79 -1.18
N ARG A 316 5.39 -10.62 -2.47
CA ARG A 316 6.42 -10.65 -3.50
C ARG A 316 6.36 -9.32 -4.22
N SER A 317 7.51 -8.72 -4.46
CA SER A 317 7.59 -7.55 -5.31
C SER A 317 8.80 -7.61 -6.22
N THR A 318 8.63 -7.07 -7.42
CA THR A 318 9.70 -6.81 -8.37
C THR A 318 9.59 -5.37 -8.81
N ASP A 319 10.71 -4.67 -8.82
CA ASP A 319 10.79 -3.28 -9.30
C ASP A 319 11.96 -3.18 -10.25
N ASN A 320 11.71 -2.68 -11.45
CA ASN A 320 12.72 -2.49 -12.48
C ASN A 320 12.72 -1.02 -12.87
N ARG A 321 13.90 -0.38 -12.83
CA ARG A 321 14.10 1.02 -13.17
C ARG A 321 15.16 1.14 -14.22
N PHE A 322 14.95 2.06 -15.13
CA PHE A 322 15.87 2.37 -16.22
C PHE A 322 15.89 3.87 -16.44
N ASP A 323 17.09 4.44 -16.49
CA ASP A 323 17.33 5.83 -16.88
C ASP A 323 18.26 5.90 -18.06
N THR A 324 18.04 6.87 -18.92
CA THR A 324 18.96 7.24 -19.97
C THR A 324 19.00 8.74 -20.14
N LYS A 325 20.19 9.27 -20.36
CA LYS A 325 20.43 10.70 -20.57
C LYS A 325 21.42 10.90 -21.70
N VAL A 326 21.16 11.85 -22.56
CA VAL A 326 22.02 12.25 -23.67
C VAL A 326 22.24 13.75 -23.59
N ASP A 327 23.51 14.13 -23.58
CA ASP A 327 23.95 15.53 -23.63
C ASP A 327 24.58 15.78 -24.98
N TYR A 328 24.08 16.76 -25.71
CA TYR A 328 24.61 17.15 -27.01
C TYR A 328 24.96 18.63 -27.06
N ARG A 329 26.26 18.90 -27.16
CA ARG A 329 26.80 20.25 -27.41
C ARG A 329 26.70 20.55 -28.89
N LEU A 330 25.71 21.33 -29.28
CA LEU A 330 25.49 21.78 -30.67
C LEU A 330 26.59 22.74 -31.11
N SER A 331 26.96 23.67 -30.23
CA SER A 331 28.03 24.63 -30.37
C SER A 331 28.60 25.02 -29.01
N ASP A 332 29.61 25.86 -28.95
CA ASP A 332 30.12 26.38 -27.68
C ASP A 332 29.09 27.24 -26.93
N ALA A 333 28.09 27.76 -27.64
CA ALA A 333 27.00 28.57 -27.09
C ALA A 333 25.67 27.82 -26.96
N SER A 334 25.58 26.55 -27.35
CA SER A 334 24.28 25.83 -27.38
C SER A 334 24.43 24.36 -26.99
N GLN A 335 23.56 23.92 -26.08
CA GLN A 335 23.50 22.54 -25.61
C GLN A 335 22.05 22.06 -25.53
N ILE A 336 21.84 20.78 -25.87
CA ILE A 336 20.60 20.05 -25.60
C ILE A 336 20.92 18.90 -24.66
N THR A 337 20.09 18.72 -23.63
CA THR A 337 20.09 17.54 -22.77
C THR A 337 18.72 16.89 -22.85
N ALA A 338 18.69 15.59 -23.12
CA ALA A 338 17.47 14.80 -23.10
C ALA A 338 17.61 13.66 -22.11
N ARG A 339 16.56 13.42 -21.32
CA ARG A 339 16.47 12.31 -20.35
C ARG A 339 15.16 11.55 -20.54
N PHE A 340 15.25 10.25 -20.38
CA PHE A 340 14.10 9.36 -20.25
C PHE A 340 14.32 8.39 -19.09
N SER A 341 13.28 8.22 -18.28
CA SER A 341 13.27 7.35 -17.11
C SER A 341 12.01 6.51 -17.11
N GLU A 342 12.12 5.27 -16.72
CA GLU A 342 11.02 4.32 -16.60
C GLU A 342 11.15 3.49 -15.34
N SER A 343 10.01 3.24 -14.67
CA SER A 343 9.92 2.29 -13.55
C SER A 343 8.72 1.38 -13.76
N ARG A 344 8.93 0.08 -13.58
CA ARG A 344 7.87 -0.94 -13.57
C ARG A 344 7.96 -1.72 -12.27
N SER A 345 6.91 -1.65 -11.48
CA SER A 345 6.80 -2.36 -10.22
C SER A 345 5.59 -3.28 -10.24
N ASN A 346 5.82 -4.53 -9.88
CA ASN A 346 4.78 -5.52 -9.66
C ASN A 346 4.86 -5.99 -8.22
N SER A 347 3.75 -5.96 -7.51
CA SER A 347 3.66 -6.50 -6.16
C SER A 347 2.42 -7.36 -6.00
N GLU A 348 2.57 -8.44 -5.25
CA GLU A 348 1.52 -9.41 -5.01
C GLU A 348 1.59 -9.87 -3.55
N GLY A 349 0.45 -9.87 -2.87
CA GLY A 349 0.30 -10.49 -1.57
C GLY A 349 0.16 -12.01 -1.73
N VAL A 350 0.65 -12.76 -0.75
CA VAL A 350 0.47 -14.21 -0.71
C VAL A 350 -0.95 -14.50 -0.23
N ASN A 351 -1.71 -15.23 -1.05
CA ASN A 351 -3.05 -15.67 -0.70
C ASN A 351 -2.97 -16.71 0.44
N CYS A 352 -3.57 -16.41 1.58
CA CYS A 352 -3.45 -17.22 2.80
C CYS A 352 -4.59 -18.24 2.94
N PHE A 353 -5.76 -18.02 2.33
CA PHE A 353 -6.86 -18.97 2.33
C PHE A 353 -6.88 -19.87 1.10
N GLY A 354 -6.17 -19.51 0.03
CA GLY A 354 -6.15 -20.24 -1.21
C GLY A 354 -7.43 -20.15 -2.04
N ASN A 355 -8.26 -19.15 -1.80
CA ASN A 355 -9.52 -18.94 -2.50
C ASN A 355 -9.91 -17.45 -2.57
N ILE A 356 -11.07 -17.17 -3.17
CA ILE A 356 -11.58 -15.81 -3.41
C ILE A 356 -11.85 -14.99 -2.13
N ALA A 357 -12.05 -15.63 -0.98
CA ALA A 357 -12.33 -14.97 0.31
C ALA A 357 -11.05 -14.62 1.08
N ASP A 358 -9.93 -14.53 0.41
CA ASP A 358 -8.62 -14.30 1.04
C ASP A 358 -8.49 -12.89 1.63
N PRO A 359 -8.18 -12.76 2.94
CA PRO A 359 -8.00 -11.47 3.57
C PRO A 359 -6.55 -10.97 3.52
N CYS A 360 -5.60 -11.77 3.04
CA CYS A 360 -4.18 -11.48 3.14
C CYS A 360 -3.64 -10.70 1.95
N THR A 361 -4.39 -10.65 0.85
CA THR A 361 -4.00 -9.95 -0.36
C THR A 361 -5.18 -9.18 -0.95
N GLN A 362 -4.88 -8.07 -1.58
CA GLN A 362 -5.86 -7.33 -2.40
C GLN A 362 -5.74 -7.72 -3.89
N GLY A 363 -4.93 -8.71 -4.20
CA GLY A 363 -4.56 -9.11 -5.55
C GLY A 363 -3.27 -8.43 -6.04
N PRO A 364 -2.83 -8.77 -7.27
CA PRO A 364 -1.63 -8.20 -7.86
C PRO A 364 -1.79 -6.70 -8.15
N ASN A 365 -0.76 -5.93 -7.80
CA ASN A 365 -0.65 -4.52 -8.13
C ASN A 365 0.47 -4.30 -9.14
N ASN A 366 0.15 -3.63 -10.23
CA ASN A 366 1.06 -3.26 -11.29
C ASN A 366 1.16 -1.74 -11.36
N SER A 367 2.36 -1.21 -11.11
CA SER A 367 2.62 0.23 -11.21
C SER A 367 3.64 0.50 -12.30
N HIS A 368 3.42 1.56 -13.05
CA HIS A 368 4.26 1.97 -14.15
C HIS A 368 4.42 3.49 -14.16
N SER A 369 5.66 3.95 -14.21
CA SER A 369 5.98 5.38 -14.20
C SER A 369 6.94 5.71 -15.31
N TYR A 370 6.71 6.84 -15.96
CA TYR A 370 7.56 7.42 -16.99
C TYR A 370 7.90 8.86 -16.63
N SER A 371 9.11 9.26 -16.94
CA SER A 371 9.53 10.65 -16.87
C SER A 371 10.46 10.96 -18.01
N ALA A 372 10.20 12.03 -18.74
CA ALA A 372 11.04 12.49 -19.82
C ALA A 372 11.29 13.98 -19.69
N SER A 373 12.46 14.43 -20.08
CA SER A 373 12.80 15.86 -20.15
C SER A 373 13.67 16.15 -21.36
N VAL A 374 13.46 17.34 -21.94
CA VAL A 374 14.36 17.94 -22.91
C VAL A 374 14.66 19.36 -22.46
N ASN A 375 15.92 19.65 -22.30
CA ASN A 375 16.42 20.95 -21.90
C ASN A 375 17.29 21.50 -23.01
N TYR A 376 17.01 22.72 -23.48
CA TYR A 376 17.82 23.47 -24.43
C TYR A 376 18.34 24.74 -23.79
N THR A 377 19.65 24.86 -23.72
CA THR A 377 20.32 26.05 -23.21
C THR A 377 21.07 26.73 -24.34
N ARG A 378 20.91 28.06 -24.46
CA ARG A 378 21.64 28.88 -25.42
C ARG A 378 22.12 30.21 -24.79
N VAL A 379 23.40 30.46 -24.98
CA VAL A 379 24.02 31.74 -24.64
C VAL A 379 24.03 32.60 -25.90
N PHE A 380 23.28 33.70 -25.92
CA PHE A 380 23.23 34.64 -27.03
C PHE A 380 24.33 35.71 -26.88
N THR A 381 24.51 36.19 -25.66
CA THR A 381 25.53 37.16 -25.28
C THR A 381 26.01 36.82 -23.87
N PRO A 382 27.14 37.42 -23.39
CA PRO A 382 27.58 37.19 -22.01
C PRO A 382 26.54 37.57 -20.94
N THR A 383 25.55 38.37 -21.30
CA THR A 383 24.49 38.85 -20.39
C THR A 383 23.10 38.29 -20.73
N LEU A 384 22.97 37.48 -21.80
CA LEU A 384 21.69 36.93 -22.23
C LEU A 384 21.82 35.44 -22.48
N VAL A 385 21.21 34.68 -21.57
CA VAL A 385 21.12 33.20 -21.62
C VAL A 385 19.65 32.81 -21.68
N MET A 386 19.34 31.85 -22.54
CA MET A 386 18.03 31.25 -22.64
C MET A 386 18.12 29.78 -22.19
N ASN A 387 17.19 29.37 -21.34
CA ASN A 387 16.98 27.98 -20.98
C ASN A 387 15.49 27.62 -21.22
N ILE A 388 15.25 26.57 -22.00
CA ILE A 388 13.91 26.05 -22.25
C ILE A 388 13.90 24.60 -21.81
N THR A 389 13.01 24.27 -20.87
CA THR A 389 12.80 22.89 -20.41
C THR A 389 11.39 22.46 -20.78
N TYR A 390 11.29 21.32 -21.46
CA TYR A 390 10.04 20.61 -21.65
C TYR A 390 10.09 19.29 -20.92
N GLY A 391 9.05 18.99 -20.14
CA GLY A 391 8.98 17.80 -19.33
C GLY A 391 7.65 17.07 -19.41
N TYR A 392 7.71 15.76 -19.25
CA TYR A 392 6.56 14.89 -19.14
C TYR A 392 6.80 13.88 -18.02
N ALA A 393 5.83 13.75 -17.13
CA ALA A 393 5.85 12.73 -16.09
C ALA A 393 4.46 12.10 -15.97
N ARG A 394 4.41 10.79 -15.86
CA ARG A 394 3.18 10.02 -15.68
C ARG A 394 3.44 8.80 -14.82
N SER A 395 2.55 8.56 -13.87
CA SER A 395 2.48 7.30 -13.15
C SER A 395 1.05 6.77 -13.20
N TYR A 396 0.92 5.47 -13.31
CA TYR A 396 -0.35 4.79 -13.09
C TYR A 396 -0.12 3.52 -12.29
N SER A 397 -1.10 3.17 -11.49
CA SER A 397 -1.12 1.94 -10.71
C SER A 397 -2.46 1.26 -10.93
N PHE A 398 -2.41 -0.03 -11.11
CA PHE A 398 -3.59 -0.84 -11.26
C PHE A 398 -3.50 -2.05 -10.34
N THR A 399 -4.44 -2.12 -9.39
CA THR A 399 -4.60 -3.29 -8.52
C THR A 399 -5.70 -4.16 -9.12
N HIS A 400 -5.33 -5.36 -9.49
CA HIS A 400 -6.29 -6.39 -9.84
C HIS A 400 -6.89 -6.95 -8.56
N GLY A 401 -8.22 -7.07 -8.50
CA GLY A 401 -8.87 -7.73 -7.36
C GLY A 401 -8.47 -9.22 -7.28
N VAL A 402 -8.60 -9.82 -6.11
CA VAL A 402 -8.33 -11.26 -5.88
C VAL A 402 -9.10 -12.14 -6.86
N ALA A 403 -10.25 -11.68 -7.34
CA ALA A 403 -11.08 -12.38 -8.34
C ALA A 403 -10.33 -12.70 -9.65
N THR A 404 -9.28 -11.95 -10.01
CA THR A 404 -8.47 -12.25 -11.21
C THR A 404 -7.74 -13.59 -11.12
N ASP A 405 -7.41 -14.02 -9.90
CA ASP A 405 -6.77 -15.32 -9.65
C ASP A 405 -7.77 -16.48 -9.69
N PHE A 406 -9.07 -16.14 -9.66
CA PHE A 406 -10.17 -17.11 -9.64
C PHE A 406 -11.19 -16.81 -10.75
N PRO A 407 -10.80 -16.84 -12.04
CA PRO A 407 -11.65 -16.42 -13.16
C PRO A 407 -12.91 -17.27 -13.36
N SER A 408 -12.95 -18.46 -12.80
CA SER A 408 -14.13 -19.35 -12.81
C SER A 408 -15.17 -19.00 -11.75
N PHE A 409 -14.85 -18.12 -10.80
CA PHE A 409 -15.78 -17.72 -9.76
C PHE A 409 -16.84 -16.78 -10.31
N ASN A 410 -18.11 -17.12 -10.12
CA ASN A 410 -19.24 -16.28 -10.49
C ASN A 410 -20.16 -16.12 -9.26
N PRO A 411 -20.26 -14.94 -8.67
CA PRO A 411 -21.02 -14.73 -7.44
C PRO A 411 -22.53 -14.98 -7.60
N VAL A 412 -23.07 -14.83 -8.80
CA VAL A 412 -24.50 -15.11 -9.07
C VAL A 412 -24.79 -16.60 -9.05
N THR A 413 -24.05 -17.38 -9.82
CA THR A 413 -24.27 -18.84 -9.90
C THR A 413 -23.77 -19.57 -8.66
N THR A 414 -22.64 -19.12 -8.09
CA THR A 414 -22.00 -19.79 -6.97
C THR A 414 -22.66 -19.47 -5.63
N LEU A 415 -22.91 -18.17 -5.39
CA LEU A 415 -23.48 -17.72 -4.12
C LEU A 415 -24.99 -17.54 -4.19
N GLY A 416 -25.56 -17.31 -5.36
CA GLY A 416 -26.98 -16.98 -5.53
C GLY A 416 -27.26 -15.48 -5.41
N LEU A 417 -26.25 -14.64 -5.66
CA LEU A 417 -26.41 -13.20 -5.62
C LEU A 417 -27.21 -12.69 -6.84
N PRO A 418 -27.85 -11.52 -6.75
CA PRO A 418 -28.62 -10.94 -7.85
C PRO A 418 -27.76 -10.66 -9.09
N GLN A 419 -28.35 -10.86 -10.28
CA GLN A 419 -27.66 -10.70 -11.58
C GLN A 419 -27.07 -9.30 -11.81
N TYR A 420 -27.65 -8.25 -11.23
CA TYR A 420 -27.18 -6.88 -11.41
C TYR A 420 -25.74 -6.67 -10.89
N ILE A 421 -25.24 -7.54 -9.99
CA ILE A 421 -23.84 -7.48 -9.48
C ILE A 421 -22.84 -7.65 -10.62
N LEU A 422 -23.19 -8.42 -11.67
CA LEU A 422 -22.32 -8.63 -12.83
C LEU A 422 -22.34 -7.49 -13.86
N THR A 423 -23.29 -6.57 -13.76
CA THR A 423 -23.45 -5.47 -14.73
C THR A 423 -22.40 -4.38 -14.60
N SER A 424 -21.69 -4.32 -13.48
CA SER A 424 -20.57 -3.38 -13.23
C SER A 424 -19.28 -3.71 -14.00
N GLY A 425 -19.22 -4.88 -14.67
CA GLY A 425 -18.00 -5.35 -15.35
C GLY A 425 -16.92 -5.89 -14.43
N PHE A 426 -17.13 -5.82 -13.10
CA PHE A 426 -16.22 -6.36 -12.11
C PHE A 426 -16.84 -7.59 -11.45
N VAL A 427 -16.19 -8.74 -11.64
CA VAL A 427 -16.54 -9.97 -10.92
C VAL A 427 -15.78 -9.95 -9.60
N ALA A 428 -16.48 -9.61 -8.54
CA ALA A 428 -15.89 -9.50 -7.21
C ALA A 428 -16.82 -10.15 -6.18
N THR A 429 -16.27 -10.62 -5.05
CA THR A 429 -17.08 -10.92 -3.90
C THR A 429 -17.56 -9.61 -3.26
N PRO A 430 -18.80 -9.55 -2.76
CA PRO A 430 -19.18 -8.38 -1.95
C PRO A 430 -18.26 -8.24 -0.74
N ASN A 431 -17.89 -7.01 -0.43
CA ASN A 431 -17.16 -6.74 0.81
C ASN A 431 -18.08 -7.05 2.00
N ILE A 432 -17.74 -8.09 2.74
CA ILE A 432 -18.51 -8.51 3.91
C ILE A 432 -17.64 -8.33 5.14
N THR A 433 -18.08 -7.43 6.00
CA THR A 433 -17.47 -7.25 7.31
C THR A 433 -18.32 -7.95 8.35
N PHE A 434 -17.78 -8.97 8.96
CA PHE A 434 -18.38 -9.56 10.15
C PHE A 434 -18.05 -8.66 11.36
N GLY A 435 -19.07 -8.30 12.13
CA GLY A 435 -18.85 -7.56 13.37
C GLY A 435 -17.99 -8.35 14.37
N ASN A 436 -17.52 -7.68 15.42
CA ASN A 436 -16.86 -8.28 16.59
C ASN A 436 -15.53 -9.02 16.31
N GLY A 437 -14.76 -8.61 15.31
CA GLY A 437 -13.38 -9.10 15.13
C GLY A 437 -13.22 -10.28 14.19
N TYR A 438 -14.27 -10.76 13.54
CA TYR A 438 -14.13 -11.69 12.42
C TYR A 438 -13.44 -11.02 11.24
N GLN A 439 -12.66 -11.80 10.51
CA GLN A 439 -11.99 -11.30 9.33
C GLN A 439 -13.01 -10.84 8.27
N ALA A 440 -12.82 -9.64 7.76
CA ALA A 440 -13.58 -9.14 6.62
C ALA A 440 -13.17 -9.86 5.34
N VAL A 441 -14.13 -10.08 4.45
CA VAL A 441 -13.88 -10.47 3.06
C VAL A 441 -13.92 -9.21 2.22
N SER A 442 -12.81 -8.90 1.55
CA SER A 442 -12.76 -7.81 0.57
C SER A 442 -12.05 -8.31 -0.68
N SER A 443 -12.64 -8.12 -1.83
CA SER A 443 -12.03 -8.42 -3.13
C SER A 443 -11.79 -7.17 -3.93
#